data_19f7265af1f32845927d9dcad75640f7
#
_entry.id   19f7265af1f32845927d9dcad75640f7
#
_cell.length_a   1.000
_cell.length_b   1.000
_cell.length_c   1.000
_cell.angle_alpha   90.00
_cell.angle_beta   90.00
_cell.angle_gamma   90.00
#
_symmetry.space_group_name_H-M   'P 1'
#
loop_
_entity.id
_entity.type
_entity.pdbx_description
1 polymer ?
#
loop_
_entity_poly.entity_id
_entity_poly.type
_entity_poly.pdbx_seq_one_letter_code
_entity_poly.pdbx_strand_id
1 'polypeptide(L)'
;MKKLWQWLTLMLAAILLIGSTGNTLVQAANNEQPANNEQPAANDQSLQKIKNKGTLVMGTSPDFPPYEFIAHGKSKIVGMDVFIAQKIAKDIGVKLVIKSMDFDSLLVALQTGKVDMVMAGMSKTAKRAKSVDFSDIYYNGGMDLVIHQSDKDKYTNYRALAGQAVGAQTGSIQYNLVKEQATKSKLKSMDKITDLILALQTNKVAAVVLDQASAEAYANNTKGLIAVDAHFKVKVPGTAIAFPKGSQALVNSANQSIAEIKAKNLIQKQYLPQAGKYMVSGSFKGSKDKKAAAKAKANNSMWAYKDFFAAGLGYTIFISAISVFFGFLLGVILSLMRLSHNKIASAIATSYIEFVRGTPLMVQLLFVYFGLGLVVNIPALLSGIIAVSLNSAAYVAEVIRSGINSIPVGQTEASRSLGMSRTMTMKYIILPQAMKNIWPALGNEFVSLIKESSIVSVIGVKDLIYQSRIVQSDTYRGVMPLIITMILYFIITFGISRLMKHFEGKMSHE
;
A
#
# COMPACT_ATOMS: atom_id res chain seq x y z
N MET A 1 34.32 -18.35 6.82
CA MET A 1 32.98 -18.95 6.96
C MET A 1 32.53 -19.13 8.41
N LYS A 2 33.30 -19.73 9.34
CA LYS A 2 32.91 -19.87 10.77
C LYS A 2 32.56 -18.56 11.51
N LYS A 3 33.26 -17.45 11.24
CA LYS A 3 32.96 -16.14 11.87
C LYS A 3 31.69 -15.48 11.34
N LEU A 4 31.34 -15.70 10.06
CA LEU A 4 30.09 -15.18 9.49
C LEU A 4 28.86 -15.87 10.13
N TRP A 5 28.96 -17.18 10.38
CA TRP A 5 27.91 -17.95 11.07
C TRP A 5 27.74 -17.51 12.53
N GLN A 6 28.81 -17.14 13.23
CA GLN A 6 28.73 -16.63 14.58
C GLN A 6 28.05 -15.25 14.67
N TRP A 7 28.25 -14.40 13.66
CA TRP A 7 27.57 -13.10 13.61
C TRP A 7 26.09 -13.23 13.21
N LEU A 8 25.77 -14.16 12.29
CA LEU A 8 24.37 -14.50 11.95
C LEU A 8 23.63 -15.08 13.16
N THR A 9 24.26 -15.95 13.95
CA THR A 9 23.64 -16.51 15.17
C THR A 9 23.49 -15.45 16.26
N LEU A 10 24.41 -14.51 16.40
CA LEU A 10 24.29 -13.38 17.34
C LEU A 10 23.17 -12.40 16.91
N MET A 11 23.03 -12.14 15.62
CA MET A 11 21.93 -11.31 15.10
C MET A 11 20.57 -12.01 15.24
N LEU A 12 20.49 -13.32 14.98
CA LEU A 12 19.28 -14.12 15.24
C LEU A 12 18.96 -14.19 16.74
N ALA A 13 19.96 -14.33 17.61
CA ALA A 13 19.80 -14.32 19.05
C ALA A 13 19.33 -12.94 19.57
N ALA A 14 19.79 -11.83 19.00
CA ALA A 14 19.32 -10.50 19.33
C ALA A 14 17.84 -10.29 18.90
N ILE A 15 17.45 -10.81 17.74
CA ILE A 15 16.05 -10.78 17.26
C ILE A 15 15.16 -11.68 18.15
N LEU A 16 15.66 -12.83 18.60
CA LEU A 16 14.95 -13.75 19.51
C LEU A 16 14.85 -13.19 20.93
N LEU A 17 15.83 -12.42 21.40
CA LEU A 17 15.79 -11.73 22.70
C LEU A 17 14.76 -10.59 22.73
N ILE A 18 14.56 -9.89 21.63
CA ILE A 18 13.50 -8.88 21.48
C ILE A 18 12.11 -9.55 21.43
N GLY A 19 12.03 -10.80 20.92
CA GLY A 19 10.80 -11.58 20.91
C GLY A 19 10.46 -12.25 22.25
N SER A 20 11.44 -12.46 23.15
CA SER A 20 11.24 -13.19 24.42
C SER A 20 10.82 -12.32 25.60
N THR A 21 10.94 -11.02 25.53
CA THR A 21 10.43 -10.09 26.55
C THR A 21 8.92 -9.87 26.51
N GLY A 22 8.24 -10.42 25.47
CA GLY A 22 6.77 -10.40 25.35
C GLY A 22 6.05 -11.60 25.99
N ASN A 23 6.76 -12.64 26.44
CA ASN A 23 6.14 -13.90 26.86
C ASN A 23 5.99 -14.14 28.37
N THR A 24 6.30 -13.17 29.22
CA THR A 24 6.17 -13.32 30.69
C THR A 24 4.83 -12.84 31.27
N LEU A 25 3.84 -12.52 30.44
CA LEU A 25 2.48 -12.14 30.90
C LEU A 25 1.36 -13.09 30.46
N VAL A 26 1.66 -14.29 29.99
CA VAL A 26 0.63 -15.27 29.53
C VAL A 26 0.69 -16.57 30.36
N GLN A 27 0.74 -16.46 31.66
CA GLN A 27 0.58 -17.63 32.54
C GLN A 27 -0.26 -17.32 33.78
N ALA A 28 -1.45 -16.80 33.59
CA ALA A 28 -2.51 -16.77 34.60
C ALA A 28 -3.85 -16.48 33.96
N ALA A 29 -4.50 -17.47 33.35
CA ALA A 29 -5.95 -17.53 33.20
C ALA A 29 -6.36 -18.78 32.41
N ASN A 30 -6.34 -19.97 33.07
CA ASN A 30 -7.24 -21.08 32.72
C ASN A 30 -8.25 -21.17 33.84
N ASN A 31 -9.36 -20.48 33.68
CA ASN A 31 -10.64 -20.82 34.30
C ASN A 31 -11.74 -20.32 33.38
N GLU A 32 -12.36 -21.21 32.69
CA GLU A 32 -13.55 -20.98 31.89
C GLU A 32 -14.75 -20.71 32.78
N GLN A 33 -15.31 -19.51 32.69
CA GLN A 33 -16.71 -19.24 33.05
C GLN A 33 -17.37 -18.41 31.93
N PRO A 34 -18.69 -18.62 31.66
CA PRO A 34 -19.35 -18.05 30.48
C PRO A 34 -19.52 -16.51 30.57
N ALA A 35 -19.31 -15.88 29.43
CA ALA A 35 -19.34 -14.42 29.25
C ALA A 35 -20.73 -13.82 29.56
N ASN A 36 -20.82 -13.07 30.65
CA ASN A 36 -21.84 -12.09 30.89
C ASN A 36 -21.20 -10.70 30.94
N ASN A 37 -21.79 -9.77 30.16
CA ASN A 37 -21.69 -8.31 30.25
C ASN A 37 -20.35 -7.76 30.79
N GLU A 38 -19.36 -7.55 29.93
CA GLU A 38 -18.16 -6.78 30.26
C GLU A 38 -18.51 -5.30 30.45
N GLN A 39 -18.52 -4.85 31.69
CA GLN A 39 -18.36 -3.43 32.02
C GLN A 39 -17.04 -2.89 31.45
N PRO A 40 -16.95 -1.63 31.00
CA PRO A 40 -15.70 -1.04 30.51
C PRO A 40 -14.61 -1.20 31.56
N ALA A 41 -13.46 -1.69 31.18
CA ALA A 41 -12.29 -1.76 32.08
C ALA A 41 -12.06 -0.35 32.66
N ALA A 42 -11.91 -0.23 33.97
CA ALA A 42 -11.85 1.02 34.73
C ALA A 42 -10.75 2.03 34.28
N ASN A 43 -9.97 1.73 33.23
CA ASN A 43 -8.87 2.52 32.70
C ASN A 43 -8.88 2.70 31.16
N ASP A 44 -9.99 2.42 30.46
CA ASP A 44 -10.04 2.65 29.00
C ASP A 44 -10.15 4.13 28.67
N GLN A 45 -9.04 4.75 28.31
CA GLN A 45 -8.95 6.15 27.89
C GLN A 45 -9.02 6.35 26.37
N SER A 46 -9.40 5.33 25.58
CA SER A 46 -9.36 5.38 24.11
C SER A 46 -10.17 6.54 23.54
N LEU A 47 -11.41 6.74 24.02
CA LEU A 47 -12.26 7.84 23.59
C LEU A 47 -11.70 9.20 24.05
N GLN A 48 -11.16 9.30 25.27
CA GLN A 48 -10.57 10.55 25.78
C GLN A 48 -9.31 10.96 25.01
N LYS A 49 -8.49 9.99 24.61
CA LYS A 49 -7.32 10.22 23.72
C LYS A 49 -7.74 10.83 22.39
N ILE A 50 -8.82 10.33 21.77
CA ILE A 50 -9.35 10.89 20.52
C ILE A 50 -9.88 12.30 20.72
N LYS A 51 -10.61 12.56 21.79
CA LYS A 51 -11.11 13.90 22.13
C LYS A 51 -9.97 14.90 22.37
N ASN A 52 -8.96 14.52 23.14
CA ASN A 52 -7.78 15.36 23.40
C ASN A 52 -6.96 15.62 22.12
N LYS A 53 -6.86 14.64 21.21
CA LYS A 53 -6.19 14.76 19.91
C LYS A 53 -6.98 15.67 18.95
N GLY A 54 -8.29 15.84 19.13
CA GLY A 54 -9.18 16.61 18.27
C GLY A 54 -9.40 16.01 16.88
N THR A 55 -8.89 14.80 16.63
CA THR A 55 -9.01 14.13 15.32
C THR A 55 -9.24 12.63 15.47
N LEU A 56 -10.12 12.08 14.62
CA LEU A 56 -10.36 10.65 14.46
C LEU A 56 -9.79 10.22 13.10
N VAL A 57 -8.79 9.37 13.08
CA VAL A 57 -8.11 8.94 11.87
C VAL A 57 -8.70 7.61 11.38
N MET A 58 -9.35 7.62 10.23
CA MET A 58 -9.92 6.45 9.55
C MET A 58 -8.93 5.89 8.53
N GLY A 59 -8.59 4.61 8.62
CA GLY A 59 -7.93 3.85 7.57
C GLY A 59 -8.95 3.21 6.62
N THR A 60 -8.70 3.28 5.30
CA THR A 60 -9.60 2.75 4.27
C THR A 60 -8.88 2.39 2.97
N SER A 61 -9.51 1.55 2.11
CA SER A 61 -9.01 1.19 0.77
C SER A 61 -10.04 1.65 -0.28
N PRO A 62 -9.88 2.84 -0.90
CA PRO A 62 -10.93 3.51 -1.65
C PRO A 62 -11.11 3.00 -3.09
N ASP A 63 -11.27 1.70 -3.24
CA ASP A 63 -11.61 0.98 -4.47
C ASP A 63 -12.81 0.03 -4.28
N PHE A 64 -13.64 0.29 -3.25
CA PHE A 64 -14.75 -0.57 -2.85
C PHE A 64 -16.11 0.19 -2.82
N PRO A 65 -16.61 0.70 -3.97
CA PRO A 65 -17.92 1.34 -4.03
C PRO A 65 -19.03 0.34 -3.67
N PRO A 66 -20.11 0.73 -2.98
CA PRO A 66 -20.45 2.08 -2.49
C PRO A 66 -19.93 2.38 -1.08
N TYR A 67 -19.10 1.50 -0.48
CA TYR A 67 -18.58 1.66 0.88
C TYR A 67 -17.59 2.82 0.96
N GLU A 68 -16.47 2.72 0.24
CA GLU A 68 -15.44 3.75 0.12
C GLU A 68 -14.82 3.74 -1.27
N PHE A 69 -14.83 4.89 -1.91
CA PHE A 69 -14.29 5.06 -3.27
C PHE A 69 -13.96 6.53 -3.55
N ILE A 70 -13.29 6.75 -4.67
CA ILE A 70 -12.95 8.11 -5.11
C ILE A 70 -14.16 8.70 -5.84
N ALA A 71 -14.58 9.89 -5.44
CA ALA A 71 -15.68 10.62 -6.09
C ALA A 71 -15.34 10.97 -7.53
N HIS A 72 -16.24 10.68 -8.47
CA HIS A 72 -16.05 10.91 -9.89
C HIS A 72 -15.55 12.33 -10.21
N GLY A 73 -14.42 12.43 -10.91
CA GLY A 73 -13.78 13.70 -11.27
C GLY A 73 -13.17 14.49 -10.10
N LYS A 74 -12.99 13.88 -8.93
CA LYS A 74 -12.46 14.55 -7.73
C LYS A 74 -11.44 13.67 -7.00
N SER A 75 -10.51 14.29 -6.27
CA SER A 75 -9.56 13.58 -5.39
C SER A 75 -10.13 13.29 -3.99
N LYS A 76 -11.45 13.19 -3.85
CA LYS A 76 -12.13 13.05 -2.55
C LYS A 76 -12.59 11.61 -2.36
N ILE A 77 -12.23 11.00 -1.23
CA ILE A 77 -12.77 9.70 -0.81
C ILE A 77 -14.17 9.94 -0.27
N VAL A 78 -15.14 9.18 -0.74
CA VAL A 78 -16.56 9.22 -0.38
C VAL A 78 -17.11 7.80 -0.27
N GLY A 79 -18.34 7.67 0.15
CA GLY A 79 -19.03 6.40 0.25
C GLY A 79 -19.72 6.23 1.58
N MET A 80 -20.47 5.16 1.72
CA MET A 80 -21.26 4.85 2.91
C MET A 80 -20.40 4.84 4.18
N ASP A 81 -19.24 4.20 4.14
CA ASP A 81 -18.30 4.10 5.26
C ASP A 81 -17.78 5.48 5.67
N VAL A 82 -17.49 6.34 4.69
CA VAL A 82 -17.06 7.71 4.95
C VAL A 82 -18.17 8.54 5.60
N PHE A 83 -19.42 8.37 5.18
CA PHE A 83 -20.55 9.12 5.79
C PHE A 83 -20.82 8.65 7.22
N ILE A 84 -20.72 7.34 7.48
CA ILE A 84 -20.81 6.78 8.84
C ILE A 84 -19.66 7.32 9.71
N ALA A 85 -18.43 7.30 9.20
CA ALA A 85 -17.26 7.85 9.91
C ALA A 85 -17.40 9.34 10.23
N GLN A 86 -17.94 10.13 9.29
CA GLN A 86 -18.24 11.56 9.51
C GLN A 86 -19.26 11.78 10.62
N LYS A 87 -20.31 10.94 10.67
CA LYS A 87 -21.29 10.99 11.77
C LYS A 87 -20.63 10.67 13.11
N ILE A 88 -19.86 9.58 13.19
CA ILE A 88 -19.15 9.18 14.42
C ILE A 88 -18.21 10.29 14.90
N ALA A 89 -17.39 10.85 14.00
CA ALA A 89 -16.46 11.93 14.34
C ALA A 89 -17.22 13.19 14.85
N LYS A 90 -18.35 13.52 14.23
CA LYS A 90 -19.23 14.62 14.66
C LYS A 90 -19.82 14.37 16.04
N ASP A 91 -20.30 13.16 16.31
CA ASP A 91 -20.91 12.78 17.59
C ASP A 91 -19.87 12.80 18.73
N ILE A 92 -18.62 12.42 18.45
CA ILE A 92 -17.50 12.53 19.40
C ILE A 92 -17.03 13.98 19.58
N GLY A 93 -17.32 14.88 18.63
CA GLY A 93 -16.89 16.28 18.62
C GLY A 93 -15.46 16.50 18.09
N VAL A 94 -14.99 15.67 17.14
CA VAL A 94 -13.65 15.74 16.57
C VAL A 94 -13.67 15.79 15.04
N LYS A 95 -12.55 16.15 14.41
CA LYS A 95 -12.39 16.18 12.96
C LYS A 95 -12.06 14.79 12.42
N LEU A 96 -12.73 14.34 11.35
CA LEU A 96 -12.35 13.12 10.63
C LEU A 96 -11.15 13.38 9.71
N VAL A 97 -10.14 12.50 9.80
CA VAL A 97 -9.00 12.43 8.88
C VAL A 97 -9.00 11.06 8.22
N ILE A 98 -8.95 11.01 6.89
CA ILE A 98 -8.98 9.75 6.14
C ILE A 98 -7.58 9.45 5.60
N LYS A 99 -7.09 8.23 5.88
CA LYS A 99 -5.85 7.68 5.31
C LYS A 99 -6.16 6.49 4.41
N SER A 100 -5.69 6.57 3.18
CA SER A 100 -5.82 5.51 2.18
C SER A 100 -4.59 4.61 2.18
N MET A 101 -4.82 3.29 2.12
CA MET A 101 -3.78 2.26 1.96
C MET A 101 -4.40 0.98 1.39
N ASP A 102 -3.58 -0.03 1.11
CA ASP A 102 -4.07 -1.31 0.62
C ASP A 102 -4.83 -2.05 1.73
N PHE A 103 -5.85 -2.84 1.36
CA PHE A 103 -6.78 -3.47 2.29
C PHE A 103 -6.08 -4.38 3.31
N ASP A 104 -5.10 -5.16 2.88
CA ASP A 104 -4.31 -6.08 3.72
C ASP A 104 -3.44 -5.36 4.76
N SER A 105 -3.06 -4.10 4.49
CA SER A 105 -2.26 -3.24 5.37
C SER A 105 -3.09 -2.55 6.47
N LEU A 106 -4.43 -2.49 6.34
CA LEU A 106 -5.30 -1.71 7.22
C LEU A 106 -5.23 -2.15 8.69
N LEU A 107 -5.29 -3.46 8.96
CA LEU A 107 -5.23 -3.96 10.34
C LEU A 107 -3.86 -3.76 10.97
N VAL A 108 -2.78 -3.83 10.18
CA VAL A 108 -1.43 -3.50 10.66
C VAL A 108 -1.33 -2.01 11.01
N ALA A 109 -1.90 -1.14 10.17
CA ALA A 109 -1.95 0.29 10.43
C ALA A 109 -2.72 0.62 11.73
N LEU A 110 -3.79 -0.13 12.02
CA LEU A 110 -4.57 0.00 13.24
C LEU A 110 -3.76 -0.43 14.48
N GLN A 111 -3.12 -1.61 14.42
CA GLN A 111 -2.30 -2.17 15.50
C GLN A 111 -1.06 -1.30 15.80
N THR A 112 -0.50 -0.64 14.79
CA THR A 112 0.67 0.24 14.93
C THR A 112 0.29 1.71 15.22
N GLY A 113 -0.99 2.00 15.49
CA GLY A 113 -1.47 3.35 15.83
C GLY A 113 -1.38 4.37 14.69
N LYS A 114 -1.24 3.93 13.43
CA LYS A 114 -1.24 4.83 12.27
C LYS A 114 -2.62 5.36 11.95
N VAL A 115 -3.66 4.63 12.36
CA VAL A 115 -5.07 4.97 12.27
C VAL A 115 -5.77 4.62 13.58
N ASP A 116 -6.86 5.31 13.89
CA ASP A 116 -7.64 5.12 15.12
C ASP A 116 -8.82 4.15 14.90
N MET A 117 -9.27 4.02 13.67
CA MET A 117 -10.30 3.05 13.25
C MET A 117 -10.08 2.63 11.80
N VAL A 118 -10.63 1.47 11.42
CA VAL A 118 -10.66 0.99 10.04
C VAL A 118 -12.10 0.77 9.60
N MET A 119 -12.45 1.38 8.47
CA MET A 119 -13.69 1.16 7.73
C MET A 119 -13.34 0.91 6.26
N ALA A 120 -13.67 -0.27 5.77
CA ALA A 120 -13.33 -0.76 4.43
C ALA A 120 -14.19 -1.98 4.05
N GLY A 121 -15.51 -1.88 4.26
CA GLY A 121 -16.39 -3.03 4.08
C GLY A 121 -15.96 -4.25 4.92
N MET A 122 -15.31 -4.03 6.06
CA MET A 122 -14.59 -5.08 6.78
C MET A 122 -15.50 -5.94 7.63
N SER A 123 -15.48 -7.27 7.42
CA SER A 123 -16.25 -8.23 8.25
C SER A 123 -15.52 -8.58 9.53
N LYS A 124 -16.30 -8.71 10.63
CA LYS A 124 -15.86 -9.17 11.96
C LYS A 124 -15.66 -10.68 11.97
N THR A 125 -14.47 -11.16 11.62
CA THR A 125 -14.14 -12.60 11.71
C THR A 125 -13.52 -12.93 13.07
N ALA A 126 -13.69 -14.18 13.56
CA ALA A 126 -13.07 -14.64 14.80
C ALA A 126 -11.52 -14.48 14.78
N LYS A 127 -10.90 -14.67 13.60
CA LYS A 127 -9.45 -14.46 13.44
C LYS A 127 -9.06 -13.02 13.67
N ARG A 128 -9.78 -12.05 13.07
CA ARG A 128 -9.51 -10.61 13.21
C ARG A 128 -9.80 -10.11 14.63
N ALA A 129 -10.88 -10.62 15.26
CA ALA A 129 -11.31 -10.24 16.60
C ALA A 129 -10.29 -10.61 17.72
N LYS A 130 -9.34 -11.52 17.44
CA LYS A 130 -8.22 -11.79 18.36
C LYS A 130 -7.26 -10.60 18.48
N SER A 131 -7.11 -9.80 17.42
CA SER A 131 -6.11 -8.73 17.31
C SER A 131 -6.68 -7.32 17.38
N VAL A 132 -7.98 -7.15 17.16
CA VAL A 132 -8.68 -5.86 17.14
C VAL A 132 -10.05 -5.99 17.77
N ASP A 133 -10.64 -4.88 18.20
CA ASP A 133 -12.04 -4.85 18.64
C ASP A 133 -12.93 -4.38 17.48
N PHE A 134 -14.19 -4.77 17.50
CA PHE A 134 -15.15 -4.44 16.47
C PHE A 134 -16.39 -3.77 17.05
N SER A 135 -16.94 -2.85 16.28
CA SER A 135 -18.28 -2.32 16.52
C SER A 135 -19.35 -3.38 16.28
N ASP A 136 -20.59 -3.00 16.49
CA ASP A 136 -21.76 -3.67 15.93
C ASP A 136 -21.72 -3.63 14.41
N ILE A 137 -22.36 -4.62 13.78
CA ILE A 137 -22.50 -4.67 12.32
C ILE A 137 -23.38 -3.50 11.87
N TYR A 138 -22.88 -2.65 10.98
CA TYR A 138 -23.63 -1.50 10.46
C TYR A 138 -24.35 -1.81 9.15
N TYR A 139 -23.84 -2.76 8.33
CA TYR A 139 -24.44 -3.15 7.06
C TYR A 139 -24.33 -4.65 6.82
N ASN A 140 -25.39 -5.28 6.30
CA ASN A 140 -25.40 -6.67 5.87
C ASN A 140 -25.63 -6.73 4.37
N GLY A 141 -24.71 -7.37 3.64
CA GLY A 141 -24.82 -7.70 2.22
C GLY A 141 -24.58 -9.18 1.96
N GLY A 142 -25.00 -9.66 0.79
CA GLY A 142 -24.65 -10.98 0.27
C GLY A 142 -23.26 -10.99 -0.32
N MET A 143 -22.90 -12.13 -0.97
CA MET A 143 -21.69 -12.28 -1.76
C MET A 143 -22.05 -12.63 -3.19
N ASP A 144 -21.68 -11.78 -4.12
CA ASP A 144 -21.99 -11.93 -5.53
C ASP A 144 -20.75 -12.22 -6.37
N LEU A 145 -20.97 -12.81 -7.53
CA LEU A 145 -20.00 -12.90 -8.61
C LEU A 145 -20.18 -11.71 -9.55
N VAL A 146 -19.09 -11.04 -9.89
CA VAL A 146 -19.06 -10.19 -11.09
C VAL A 146 -18.52 -11.02 -12.22
N ILE A 147 -19.28 -11.14 -13.30
CA ILE A 147 -18.99 -11.95 -14.49
C ILE A 147 -19.27 -11.17 -15.77
N HIS A 148 -18.79 -11.66 -16.90
CA HIS A 148 -19.24 -11.13 -18.20
C HIS A 148 -20.72 -11.42 -18.43
N GLN A 149 -21.43 -10.48 -19.04
CA GLN A 149 -22.85 -10.63 -19.38
C GLN A 149 -23.09 -11.83 -20.32
N SER A 150 -22.13 -12.15 -21.20
CA SER A 150 -22.15 -13.32 -22.07
C SER A 150 -22.15 -14.66 -21.32
N ASP A 151 -21.65 -14.67 -20.08
CA ASP A 151 -21.50 -15.88 -19.26
C ASP A 151 -22.61 -16.04 -18.22
N LYS A 152 -23.70 -15.24 -18.33
CA LYS A 152 -24.82 -15.22 -17.38
C LYS A 152 -25.40 -16.60 -17.10
N ASP A 153 -25.62 -17.38 -18.13
CA ASP A 153 -26.24 -18.71 -18.00
C ASP A 153 -25.21 -19.80 -17.64
N LYS A 154 -23.91 -19.48 -17.74
CA LYS A 154 -22.82 -20.38 -17.46
C LYS A 154 -22.39 -20.34 -15.98
N TYR A 155 -22.32 -19.16 -15.37
CA TYR A 155 -21.84 -18.97 -14.01
C TYR A 155 -22.95 -18.49 -13.08
N THR A 156 -23.89 -19.37 -12.77
CA THR A 156 -25.06 -19.07 -11.93
C THR A 156 -24.78 -19.12 -10.43
N ASN A 157 -23.64 -19.72 -10.02
CA ASN A 157 -23.21 -19.82 -8.63
C ASN A 157 -21.73 -20.23 -8.56
N TYR A 158 -21.14 -20.25 -7.34
CA TYR A 158 -19.72 -20.57 -7.14
C TYR A 158 -19.32 -21.98 -7.63
N ARG A 159 -20.25 -22.96 -7.62
CA ARG A 159 -19.96 -24.34 -8.05
C ARG A 159 -19.73 -24.44 -9.56
N ALA A 160 -20.39 -23.59 -10.32
CA ALA A 160 -20.24 -23.52 -11.78
C ALA A 160 -18.84 -23.00 -12.19
N LEU A 161 -18.04 -22.50 -11.25
CA LEU A 161 -16.68 -22.01 -11.48
C LEU A 161 -15.61 -23.11 -11.43
N ALA A 162 -15.99 -24.40 -11.37
CA ALA A 162 -15.03 -25.52 -11.34
C ALA A 162 -14.06 -25.45 -12.54
N GLY A 163 -12.75 -25.56 -12.27
CA GLY A 163 -11.70 -25.44 -13.30
C GLY A 163 -11.37 -24.02 -13.76
N GLN A 164 -12.21 -23.04 -13.45
CA GLN A 164 -12.05 -21.66 -13.87
C GLN A 164 -11.13 -20.87 -12.91
N ALA A 165 -10.50 -19.80 -13.45
CA ALA A 165 -9.80 -18.82 -12.63
C ALA A 165 -10.81 -17.87 -11.99
N VAL A 166 -10.75 -17.71 -10.65
CA VAL A 166 -11.68 -16.86 -9.87
C VAL A 166 -10.88 -15.84 -9.09
N GLY A 167 -11.22 -14.56 -9.27
CA GLY A 167 -10.57 -13.44 -8.61
C GLY A 167 -11.19 -13.15 -7.23
N ALA A 168 -10.33 -12.87 -6.23
CA ALA A 168 -10.74 -12.35 -4.93
C ALA A 168 -9.62 -11.48 -4.34
N GLN A 169 -9.99 -10.44 -3.55
CA GLN A 169 -9.02 -9.54 -2.94
C GLN A 169 -8.21 -10.25 -1.86
N THR A 170 -6.90 -10.03 -1.88
CA THR A 170 -5.97 -10.57 -0.88
C THR A 170 -6.41 -10.18 0.55
N GLY A 171 -6.40 -11.14 1.47
CA GLY A 171 -6.77 -10.89 2.88
C GLY A 171 -8.27 -10.69 3.16
N SER A 172 -9.13 -10.73 2.14
CA SER A 172 -10.59 -10.58 2.26
C SER A 172 -11.28 -11.86 2.71
N ILE A 173 -12.55 -11.76 3.11
CA ILE A 173 -13.38 -12.96 3.36
C ILE A 173 -13.75 -13.66 2.05
N GLN A 174 -13.87 -12.93 0.95
CA GLN A 174 -14.13 -13.45 -0.39
C GLN A 174 -13.01 -14.42 -0.81
N TYR A 175 -11.75 -14.06 -0.54
CA TYR A 175 -10.61 -14.97 -0.74
C TYR A 175 -10.79 -16.29 0.01
N ASN A 176 -11.18 -16.23 1.29
CA ASN A 176 -11.38 -17.43 2.10
C ASN A 176 -12.59 -18.23 1.60
N LEU A 177 -13.69 -17.58 1.20
CA LEU A 177 -14.88 -18.25 0.66
C LEU A 177 -14.54 -19.04 -0.62
N VAL A 178 -13.78 -18.44 -1.54
CA VAL A 178 -13.32 -19.16 -2.75
C VAL A 178 -12.45 -20.34 -2.37
N LYS A 179 -11.49 -20.15 -1.47
CA LYS A 179 -10.57 -21.19 -1.01
C LYS A 179 -11.29 -22.35 -0.32
N GLU A 180 -12.33 -22.08 0.48
CA GLU A 180 -13.02 -23.08 1.30
C GLU A 180 -14.19 -23.74 0.56
N GLN A 181 -14.92 -23.01 -0.28
CA GLN A 181 -16.17 -23.49 -0.89
C GLN A 181 -16.06 -23.74 -2.39
N ALA A 182 -15.30 -22.92 -3.13
CA ALA A 182 -15.06 -23.11 -4.56
C ALA A 182 -13.73 -23.87 -4.82
N THR A 183 -13.47 -24.93 -4.09
CA THR A 183 -12.20 -25.68 -4.04
C THR A 183 -11.74 -26.23 -5.40
N LYS A 184 -12.66 -26.43 -6.35
CA LYS A 184 -12.37 -26.88 -7.72
C LYS A 184 -12.01 -25.74 -8.66
N SER A 185 -12.10 -24.48 -8.23
CA SER A 185 -11.67 -23.30 -9.00
C SER A 185 -10.19 -22.99 -8.79
N LYS A 186 -9.61 -22.16 -9.67
CA LYS A 186 -8.23 -21.66 -9.55
C LYS A 186 -8.28 -20.25 -8.98
N LEU A 187 -8.10 -20.14 -7.65
CA LEU A 187 -8.09 -18.83 -6.99
C LEU A 187 -6.93 -17.94 -7.49
N LYS A 188 -7.25 -16.72 -7.90
CA LYS A 188 -6.33 -15.65 -8.25
C LYS A 188 -6.56 -14.48 -7.30
N SER A 189 -5.59 -14.16 -6.47
CA SER A 189 -5.68 -13.01 -5.56
C SER A 189 -4.93 -11.80 -6.11
N MET A 190 -5.48 -10.63 -5.86
CA MET A 190 -4.88 -9.33 -6.15
C MET A 190 -5.22 -8.37 -4.99
N ASP A 191 -4.36 -7.38 -4.75
CA ASP A 191 -4.52 -6.48 -3.61
C ASP A 191 -5.57 -5.39 -3.86
N LYS A 192 -5.83 -5.09 -5.14
CA LYS A 192 -6.81 -4.09 -5.56
C LYS A 192 -7.98 -4.71 -6.33
N ILE A 193 -9.19 -4.24 -6.00
CA ILE A 193 -10.41 -4.67 -6.71
C ILE A 193 -10.41 -4.16 -8.14
N THR A 194 -9.88 -2.97 -8.39
CA THR A 194 -9.70 -2.44 -9.76
C THR A 194 -8.87 -3.37 -10.65
N ASP A 195 -7.83 -4.01 -10.10
CA ASP A 195 -7.00 -4.97 -10.83
C ASP A 195 -7.75 -6.28 -11.07
N LEU A 196 -8.57 -6.72 -10.10
CA LEU A 196 -9.45 -7.89 -10.27
C LEU A 196 -10.50 -7.67 -11.38
N ILE A 197 -11.13 -6.49 -11.40
CA ILE A 197 -12.09 -6.13 -12.45
C ILE A 197 -11.39 -6.02 -13.81
N LEU A 198 -10.18 -5.47 -13.86
CA LEU A 198 -9.38 -5.47 -15.09
C LEU A 198 -9.03 -6.90 -15.55
N ALA A 199 -8.66 -7.78 -14.62
CA ALA A 199 -8.40 -9.19 -14.93
C ALA A 199 -9.65 -9.90 -15.48
N LEU A 200 -10.85 -9.56 -14.97
CA LEU A 200 -12.12 -10.04 -15.52
C LEU A 200 -12.35 -9.48 -16.94
N GLN A 201 -12.24 -8.17 -17.14
CA GLN A 201 -12.40 -7.52 -18.45
C GLN A 201 -11.44 -8.06 -19.52
N THR A 202 -10.27 -8.52 -19.11
CA THR A 202 -9.23 -9.08 -20.00
C THR A 202 -9.24 -10.61 -20.05
N ASN A 203 -10.28 -11.27 -19.54
CA ASN A 203 -10.46 -12.72 -19.51
C ASN A 203 -9.33 -13.49 -18.79
N LYS A 204 -8.63 -12.85 -17.84
CA LYS A 204 -7.62 -13.51 -16.98
C LYS A 204 -8.27 -14.28 -15.83
N VAL A 205 -9.47 -13.88 -15.44
CA VAL A 205 -10.36 -14.59 -14.52
C VAL A 205 -11.76 -14.67 -15.12
N ALA A 206 -12.51 -15.72 -14.78
CA ALA A 206 -13.88 -15.94 -15.27
C ALA A 206 -14.92 -15.21 -14.40
N ALA A 207 -14.58 -14.97 -13.14
CA ALA A 207 -15.43 -14.26 -12.18
C ALA A 207 -14.59 -13.56 -11.12
N VAL A 208 -15.15 -12.53 -10.51
CA VAL A 208 -14.61 -11.87 -9.31
C VAL A 208 -15.65 -11.96 -8.19
N VAL A 209 -15.26 -12.40 -7.01
CA VAL A 209 -16.13 -12.48 -5.84
C VAL A 209 -16.03 -11.19 -5.05
N LEU A 210 -17.15 -10.51 -4.87
CA LEU A 210 -17.26 -9.27 -4.10
C LEU A 210 -18.44 -9.35 -3.13
N ASP A 211 -18.52 -8.40 -2.21
CA ASP A 211 -19.75 -8.09 -1.49
C ASP A 211 -20.82 -7.63 -2.49
N GLN A 212 -22.07 -8.03 -2.26
CA GLN A 212 -23.17 -7.77 -3.18
C GLN A 212 -23.26 -6.30 -3.61
N ALA A 213 -23.16 -5.37 -2.65
CA ALA A 213 -23.27 -3.95 -2.96
C ALA A 213 -22.14 -3.48 -3.89
N SER A 214 -20.92 -3.99 -3.70
CA SER A 214 -19.78 -3.66 -4.58
C SER A 214 -19.87 -4.37 -5.91
N ALA A 215 -20.32 -5.61 -5.96
CA ALA A 215 -20.56 -6.33 -7.20
C ALA A 215 -21.57 -5.59 -8.09
N GLU A 216 -22.72 -5.17 -7.52
CA GLU A 216 -23.72 -4.34 -8.21
C GLU A 216 -23.13 -3.00 -8.68
N ALA A 217 -22.33 -2.32 -7.83
CA ALA A 217 -21.73 -1.05 -8.18
C ALA A 217 -20.78 -1.20 -9.39
N TYR A 218 -19.91 -2.19 -9.39
CA TYR A 218 -19.00 -2.46 -10.51
C TYR A 218 -19.76 -2.89 -11.78
N ALA A 219 -20.72 -3.80 -11.66
CA ALA A 219 -21.53 -4.26 -12.80
C ALA A 219 -22.31 -3.12 -13.45
N ASN A 220 -22.91 -2.24 -12.65
CA ASN A 220 -23.71 -1.12 -13.16
C ASN A 220 -22.86 0.00 -13.79
N ASN A 221 -21.60 0.12 -13.40
CA ASN A 221 -20.68 1.15 -13.89
C ASN A 221 -19.66 0.64 -14.93
N THR A 222 -19.64 -0.68 -15.22
CA THR A 222 -18.72 -1.31 -16.17
C THR A 222 -19.50 -2.01 -17.27
N LYS A 223 -19.32 -1.54 -18.52
CA LYS A 223 -20.04 -2.13 -19.68
C LYS A 223 -19.69 -3.61 -19.86
N GLY A 224 -20.69 -4.46 -20.04
CA GLY A 224 -20.54 -5.88 -20.34
C GLY A 224 -20.32 -6.77 -19.12
N LEU A 225 -20.38 -6.21 -17.91
CA LEU A 225 -20.34 -6.98 -16.66
C LEU A 225 -21.72 -7.00 -16.00
N ILE A 226 -21.99 -8.07 -15.27
CA ILE A 226 -23.18 -8.26 -14.44
C ILE A 226 -22.80 -8.84 -13.10
N ALA A 227 -23.63 -8.59 -12.08
CA ALA A 227 -23.57 -9.23 -10.79
C ALA A 227 -24.59 -10.36 -10.72
N VAL A 228 -24.18 -11.52 -10.19
CA VAL A 228 -25.05 -12.67 -9.94
C VAL A 228 -24.79 -13.21 -8.54
N ASP A 229 -25.83 -13.70 -7.87
CA ASP A 229 -25.68 -14.29 -6.53
C ASP A 229 -24.72 -15.47 -6.57
N ALA A 230 -23.68 -15.40 -5.76
CA ALA A 230 -22.66 -16.44 -5.69
C ALA A 230 -23.11 -17.70 -4.93
N HIS A 231 -24.17 -17.61 -4.14
CA HIS A 231 -24.71 -18.66 -3.28
C HIS A 231 -23.67 -19.23 -2.27
N PHE A 232 -22.69 -18.41 -1.88
CA PHE A 232 -21.75 -18.76 -0.82
C PHE A 232 -22.45 -18.80 0.55
N LYS A 233 -22.07 -19.79 1.36
CA LYS A 233 -22.49 -19.82 2.76
C LYS A 233 -21.58 -18.90 3.58
N VAL A 234 -22.04 -17.71 3.92
CA VAL A 234 -21.28 -16.73 4.70
C VAL A 234 -21.54 -16.96 6.20
N LYS A 235 -20.50 -17.39 6.93
CA LYS A 235 -20.60 -17.63 8.38
C LYS A 235 -20.72 -16.36 9.21
N VAL A 236 -20.15 -15.27 8.74
CA VAL A 236 -20.14 -13.95 9.41
C VAL A 236 -20.62 -12.91 8.40
N PRO A 237 -21.94 -12.75 8.27
CA PRO A 237 -22.49 -11.76 7.37
C PRO A 237 -22.28 -10.34 7.94
N GLY A 238 -22.03 -9.39 7.04
CA GLY A 238 -22.03 -7.97 7.35
C GLY A 238 -20.68 -7.37 7.68
N THR A 239 -20.69 -6.05 7.73
CA THR A 239 -19.51 -5.19 7.90
C THR A 239 -19.58 -4.46 9.24
N ALA A 240 -18.40 -4.27 9.86
CA ALA A 240 -18.23 -3.61 11.15
C ALA A 240 -16.95 -2.74 11.13
N ILE A 241 -16.89 -1.80 12.05
CA ILE A 241 -15.73 -0.92 12.23
C ILE A 241 -14.72 -1.62 13.11
N ALA A 242 -13.45 -1.68 12.68
CA ALA A 242 -12.38 -2.21 13.52
C ALA A 242 -11.69 -1.07 14.29
N PHE A 243 -11.39 -1.34 15.56
CA PHE A 243 -10.70 -0.45 16.50
C PHE A 243 -9.47 -1.17 17.12
N PRO A 244 -8.50 -0.42 17.67
CA PRO A 244 -7.40 -1.02 18.42
C PRO A 244 -7.91 -1.90 19.56
N LYS A 245 -7.22 -2.99 19.85
CA LYS A 245 -7.60 -3.91 20.94
C LYS A 245 -7.62 -3.18 22.28
N GLY A 246 -8.68 -3.39 23.09
CA GLY A 246 -8.89 -2.72 24.38
C GLY A 246 -9.51 -1.31 24.28
N SER A 247 -10.04 -0.92 23.10
CA SER A 247 -10.66 0.42 22.90
C SER A 247 -12.19 0.43 23.10
N GLN A 248 -12.68 -0.21 24.14
CA GLN A 248 -14.11 -0.43 24.36
C GLN A 248 -14.91 0.87 24.49
N ALA A 249 -14.34 1.93 25.10
CA ALA A 249 -14.99 3.22 25.21
C ALA A 249 -15.23 3.88 23.84
N LEU A 250 -14.26 3.74 22.92
CA LEU A 250 -14.39 4.21 21.53
C LEU A 250 -15.38 3.34 20.73
N VAL A 251 -15.35 2.02 20.91
CA VAL A 251 -16.33 1.08 20.33
C VAL A 251 -17.74 1.42 20.76
N ASN A 252 -17.97 1.64 22.05
CA ASN A 252 -19.29 1.98 22.59
C ASN A 252 -19.81 3.30 22.01
N SER A 253 -18.96 4.32 21.91
CA SER A 253 -19.32 5.59 21.27
C SER A 253 -19.70 5.41 19.80
N ALA A 254 -18.96 4.60 19.04
CA ALA A 254 -19.28 4.28 17.66
C ALA A 254 -20.60 3.50 17.54
N ASN A 255 -20.86 2.56 18.46
CA ASN A 255 -22.09 1.77 18.48
C ASN A 255 -23.32 2.63 18.74
N GLN A 256 -23.22 3.68 19.55
CA GLN A 256 -24.30 4.66 19.73
C GLN A 256 -24.66 5.34 18.40
N SER A 257 -23.66 5.81 17.65
CA SER A 257 -23.88 6.40 16.32
C SER A 257 -24.47 5.38 15.33
N ILE A 258 -24.00 4.12 15.36
CA ILE A 258 -24.54 3.02 14.51
C ILE A 258 -25.99 2.74 14.86
N ALA A 259 -26.36 2.70 16.15
CA ALA A 259 -27.74 2.48 16.59
C ALA A 259 -28.70 3.59 16.05
N GLU A 260 -28.27 4.86 16.12
CA GLU A 260 -29.03 5.97 15.53
C GLU A 260 -29.17 5.85 14.00
N ILE A 261 -28.09 5.50 13.30
CA ILE A 261 -28.07 5.29 11.86
C ILE A 261 -29.06 4.20 11.45
N LYS A 262 -29.10 3.09 12.21
CA LYS A 262 -30.02 1.98 11.98
C LYS A 262 -31.45 2.37 12.29
N ALA A 263 -31.73 2.99 13.45
CA ALA A 263 -33.06 3.40 13.85
C ALA A 263 -33.69 4.33 12.82
N LYS A 264 -32.94 5.26 12.24
CA LYS A 264 -33.41 6.19 11.21
C LYS A 264 -33.30 5.62 9.77
N ASN A 265 -32.78 4.40 9.59
CA ASN A 265 -32.51 3.76 8.31
C ASN A 265 -31.69 4.67 7.35
N LEU A 266 -30.68 5.36 7.89
CA LEU A 266 -29.94 6.37 7.14
C LEU A 266 -29.12 5.75 6.00
N ILE A 267 -28.67 4.52 6.14
CA ILE A 267 -27.87 3.83 5.09
C ILE A 267 -28.70 3.74 3.80
N GLN A 268 -29.89 3.20 3.87
CA GLN A 268 -30.74 3.01 2.68
C GLN A 268 -31.36 4.32 2.19
N LYS A 269 -31.83 5.17 3.12
CA LYS A 269 -32.56 6.41 2.76
C LYS A 269 -31.62 7.54 2.31
N GLN A 270 -30.39 7.59 2.83
CA GLN A 270 -29.52 8.73 2.62
C GLN A 270 -28.13 8.35 2.10
N TYR A 271 -27.39 7.43 2.75
CA TYR A 271 -25.97 7.24 2.50
C TYR A 271 -25.71 6.53 1.16
N LEU A 272 -26.41 5.45 0.84
CA LEU A 272 -26.30 4.79 -0.45
C LEU A 272 -26.75 5.66 -1.62
N PRO A 273 -27.93 6.37 -1.57
CA PRO A 273 -28.30 7.33 -2.60
C PRO A 273 -27.29 8.47 -2.76
N GLN A 274 -26.73 8.97 -1.65
CA GLN A 274 -25.70 10.01 -1.68
C GLN A 274 -24.40 9.50 -2.29
N ALA A 275 -23.96 8.29 -1.94
CA ALA A 275 -22.78 7.66 -2.52
C ALA A 275 -22.95 7.51 -4.04
N GLY A 276 -24.13 7.07 -4.50
CA GLY A 276 -24.45 6.93 -5.91
C GLY A 276 -24.24 8.21 -6.73
N LYS A 277 -24.54 9.39 -6.16
CA LYS A 277 -24.32 10.69 -6.83
C LYS A 277 -22.86 10.96 -7.19
N TYR A 278 -21.92 10.30 -6.52
CA TYR A 278 -20.48 10.42 -6.76
C TYR A 278 -19.93 9.35 -7.71
N MET A 279 -20.77 8.42 -8.20
CA MET A 279 -20.37 7.40 -9.18
C MET A 279 -20.50 7.92 -10.62
N VAL A 280 -19.85 7.23 -11.56
CA VAL A 280 -19.93 7.57 -13.00
C VAL A 280 -21.35 7.52 -13.53
N SER A 281 -22.14 6.53 -13.09
CA SER A 281 -23.57 6.41 -13.46
C SER A 281 -24.49 7.44 -12.80
N GLY A 282 -24.00 8.18 -11.80
CA GLY A 282 -24.81 9.09 -10.98
C GLY A 282 -25.76 8.39 -10.02
N SER A 283 -25.76 7.05 -9.95
CA SER A 283 -26.56 6.27 -9.01
C SER A 283 -25.90 4.93 -8.65
N PHE A 284 -26.23 4.42 -7.45
CA PHE A 284 -25.74 3.12 -6.98
C PHE A 284 -26.27 1.93 -7.82
N LYS A 285 -27.55 1.95 -8.16
CA LYS A 285 -28.24 0.89 -8.92
C LYS A 285 -28.18 1.05 -10.45
N GLY A 286 -27.30 1.91 -10.96
CA GLY A 286 -27.32 2.30 -12.36
C GLY A 286 -28.45 3.28 -12.67
N SER A 287 -28.18 4.31 -13.47
CA SER A 287 -29.22 5.27 -13.86
C SER A 287 -29.94 4.79 -15.11
N LYS A 288 -31.28 4.66 -15.03
CA LYS A 288 -32.12 4.62 -16.23
C LYS A 288 -32.22 6.01 -16.88
N ASP A 289 -31.67 7.04 -16.26
CA ASP A 289 -31.71 8.41 -16.73
C ASP A 289 -30.67 8.62 -17.83
N LYS A 290 -31.15 8.63 -19.07
CA LYS A 290 -30.33 8.82 -20.30
C LYS A 290 -29.54 10.13 -20.27
N LYS A 291 -30.03 11.19 -19.56
CA LYS A 291 -29.33 12.47 -19.44
C LYS A 291 -28.14 12.40 -18.48
N ALA A 292 -28.27 11.69 -17.35
CA ALA A 292 -27.15 11.46 -16.42
C ALA A 292 -26.06 10.61 -17.06
N ALA A 293 -26.46 9.55 -17.78
CA ALA A 293 -25.53 8.68 -18.52
C ALA A 293 -24.83 9.42 -19.68
N ALA A 294 -25.52 10.35 -20.37
CA ALA A 294 -24.92 11.16 -21.43
C ALA A 294 -23.92 12.18 -20.88
N LYS A 295 -24.21 12.81 -19.73
CA LYS A 295 -23.31 13.73 -19.03
C LYS A 295 -22.07 13.01 -18.48
N ALA A 296 -22.23 11.79 -17.98
CA ALA A 296 -21.13 10.93 -17.55
C ALA A 296 -20.25 10.51 -18.74
N LYS A 297 -20.84 10.22 -19.92
CA LYS A 297 -20.09 9.93 -21.15
C LYS A 297 -19.27 11.12 -21.65
N ALA A 298 -19.79 12.34 -21.58
CA ALA A 298 -19.10 13.54 -22.04
C ALA A 298 -17.87 13.88 -21.18
N ASN A 299 -17.89 13.56 -19.87
CA ASN A 299 -16.77 13.79 -18.94
C ASN A 299 -15.75 12.63 -18.90
N ASN A 300 -15.91 11.61 -19.73
CA ASN A 300 -15.13 10.37 -19.67
C ASN A 300 -13.85 10.40 -20.53
N SER A 301 -13.40 11.60 -20.92
CA SER A 301 -12.10 11.80 -21.56
C SER A 301 -10.98 11.64 -20.53
N MET A 302 -9.93 10.86 -20.83
CA MET A 302 -8.73 10.76 -19.98
C MET A 302 -8.07 12.13 -19.76
N TRP A 303 -8.29 13.08 -20.67
CA TRP A 303 -7.81 14.47 -20.52
C TRP A 303 -8.41 15.19 -19.32
N ALA A 304 -9.62 14.83 -18.88
CA ALA A 304 -10.24 15.35 -17.67
C ALA A 304 -9.45 15.01 -16.39
N TYR A 305 -8.59 13.98 -16.45
CA TYR A 305 -7.75 13.51 -15.34
C TYR A 305 -6.28 13.96 -15.43
N LYS A 306 -5.96 14.87 -16.34
CA LYS A 306 -4.58 15.37 -16.51
C LYS A 306 -3.94 15.87 -15.22
N ASP A 307 -4.73 16.52 -14.35
CA ASP A 307 -4.26 17.06 -13.08
C ASP A 307 -3.88 15.99 -12.08
N PHE A 308 -4.56 14.83 -12.11
CA PHE A 308 -4.20 13.65 -11.31
C PHE A 308 -2.85 13.10 -11.74
N PHE A 309 -2.68 12.89 -13.06
CA PHE A 309 -1.42 12.39 -13.60
C PHE A 309 -0.27 13.38 -13.39
N ALA A 310 -0.50 14.69 -13.56
CA ALA A 310 0.49 15.74 -13.32
C ALA A 310 0.90 15.79 -11.84
N ALA A 311 -0.07 15.72 -10.91
CA ALA A 311 0.21 15.70 -9.49
C ALA A 311 1.00 14.42 -9.10
N GLY A 312 0.59 13.24 -9.59
CA GLY A 312 1.30 11.99 -9.35
C GLY A 312 2.73 12.01 -9.89
N LEU A 313 2.90 12.56 -11.10
CA LEU A 313 4.20 12.77 -11.72
C LEU A 313 5.10 13.66 -10.84
N GLY A 314 4.56 14.79 -10.35
CA GLY A 314 5.26 15.69 -9.45
C GLY A 314 5.71 15.01 -8.16
N TYR A 315 4.84 14.22 -7.53
CA TYR A 315 5.19 13.44 -6.33
C TYR A 315 6.27 12.40 -6.61
N THR A 316 6.18 11.66 -7.73
CA THR A 316 7.20 10.67 -8.12
C THR A 316 8.56 11.33 -8.32
N ILE A 317 8.63 12.46 -9.04
CA ILE A 317 9.88 13.19 -9.25
C ILE A 317 10.42 13.74 -7.92
N PHE A 318 9.57 14.32 -7.08
CA PHE A 318 9.94 14.86 -5.77
C PHE A 318 10.55 13.79 -4.85
N ILE A 319 9.85 12.65 -4.70
CA ILE A 319 10.33 11.54 -3.87
C ILE A 319 11.66 11.03 -4.41
N SER A 320 11.74 10.80 -5.73
CA SER A 320 12.95 10.27 -6.35
C SER A 320 14.14 11.22 -6.21
N ALA A 321 13.94 12.52 -6.43
CA ALA A 321 15.01 13.52 -6.31
C ALA A 321 15.58 13.59 -4.88
N ILE A 322 14.70 13.62 -3.87
CA ILE A 322 15.13 13.64 -2.47
C ILE A 322 15.80 12.31 -2.08
N SER A 323 15.24 11.19 -2.53
CA SER A 323 15.81 9.87 -2.22
C SER A 323 17.15 9.64 -2.90
N VAL A 324 17.34 10.12 -4.14
CA VAL A 324 18.64 10.12 -4.82
C VAL A 324 19.66 10.95 -4.04
N PHE A 325 19.27 12.15 -3.63
CA PHE A 325 20.17 13.04 -2.89
C PHE A 325 20.68 12.40 -1.58
N PHE A 326 19.77 11.95 -0.72
CA PHE A 326 20.16 11.33 0.54
C PHE A 326 20.80 9.95 0.34
N GLY A 327 20.31 9.16 -0.62
CA GLY A 327 20.87 7.87 -1.01
C GLY A 327 22.31 8.02 -1.50
N PHE A 328 22.59 9.03 -2.32
CA PHE A 328 23.95 9.33 -2.79
C PHE A 328 24.87 9.73 -1.64
N LEU A 329 24.46 10.67 -0.79
CA LEU A 329 25.29 11.10 0.36
C LEU A 329 25.63 9.94 1.30
N LEU A 330 24.62 9.16 1.69
CA LEU A 330 24.82 7.99 2.54
C LEU A 330 25.62 6.89 1.83
N GLY A 331 25.39 6.69 0.55
CA GLY A 331 26.11 5.71 -0.27
C GLY A 331 27.59 6.02 -0.37
N VAL A 332 27.96 7.30 -0.55
CA VAL A 332 29.37 7.74 -0.51
C VAL A 332 30.01 7.39 0.85
N ILE A 333 29.33 7.76 1.96
CA ILE A 333 29.82 7.46 3.31
C ILE A 333 30.01 5.95 3.50
N LEU A 334 29.01 5.14 3.14
CA LEU A 334 29.08 3.68 3.24
C LEU A 334 30.19 3.07 2.37
N SER A 335 30.41 3.59 1.18
CA SER A 335 31.51 3.17 0.30
C SER A 335 32.88 3.49 0.93
N LEU A 336 33.05 4.69 1.45
CA LEU A 336 34.28 5.07 2.15
C LEU A 336 34.53 4.22 3.41
N MET A 337 33.49 3.94 4.20
CA MET A 337 33.59 3.02 5.33
C MET A 337 33.99 1.62 4.88
N ARG A 338 33.42 1.10 3.80
CA ARG A 338 33.70 -0.25 3.29
C ARG A 338 35.11 -0.38 2.73
N LEU A 339 35.64 0.66 2.12
CA LEU A 339 37.01 0.75 1.60
C LEU A 339 38.05 1.10 2.65
N SER A 340 37.61 1.44 3.87
CA SER A 340 38.50 1.82 4.97
C SER A 340 39.34 0.64 5.49
N HIS A 341 40.52 0.93 5.95
CA HIS A 341 41.39 -0.02 6.68
C HIS A 341 40.85 -0.36 8.10
N ASN A 342 39.92 0.43 8.61
CA ASN A 342 39.25 0.12 9.87
C ASN A 342 38.29 -1.06 9.67
N LYS A 343 38.65 -2.22 10.22
CA LYS A 343 37.88 -3.47 10.10
C LYS A 343 36.45 -3.33 10.65
N ILE A 344 36.25 -2.54 11.70
CA ILE A 344 34.92 -2.34 12.31
C ILE A 344 34.04 -1.51 11.37
N ALA A 345 34.55 -0.38 10.86
CA ALA A 345 33.81 0.44 9.91
C ALA A 345 33.46 -0.33 8.65
N SER A 346 34.42 -1.08 8.09
CA SER A 346 34.21 -1.91 6.91
C SER A 346 33.18 -3.03 7.17
N ALA A 347 33.21 -3.68 8.33
CA ALA A 347 32.25 -4.73 8.70
C ALA A 347 30.83 -4.19 8.82
N ILE A 348 30.64 -3.02 9.49
CA ILE A 348 29.35 -2.37 9.63
C ILE A 348 28.77 -2.01 8.25
N ALA A 349 29.57 -1.33 7.41
CA ALA A 349 29.12 -0.94 6.07
C ALA A 349 28.79 -2.16 5.21
N THR A 350 29.62 -3.21 5.24
CA THR A 350 29.38 -4.44 4.49
C THR A 350 28.08 -5.12 4.95
N SER A 351 27.88 -5.27 6.26
CA SER A 351 26.66 -5.89 6.81
C SER A 351 25.41 -5.12 6.40
N TYR A 352 25.45 -3.79 6.48
CA TYR A 352 24.33 -2.94 6.04
C TYR A 352 24.03 -3.12 4.55
N ILE A 353 25.06 -3.02 3.70
CA ILE A 353 24.90 -3.10 2.25
C ILE A 353 24.35 -4.47 1.84
N GLU A 354 24.89 -5.56 2.39
CA GLU A 354 24.45 -6.92 2.09
C GLU A 354 23.01 -7.16 2.60
N PHE A 355 22.67 -6.68 3.80
CA PHE A 355 21.32 -6.81 4.36
C PHE A 355 20.29 -6.07 3.50
N VAL A 356 20.55 -4.80 3.17
CA VAL A 356 19.62 -3.97 2.41
C VAL A 356 19.45 -4.49 0.99
N ARG A 357 20.55 -4.90 0.32
CA ARG A 357 20.48 -5.49 -1.03
C ARG A 357 19.93 -6.91 -1.05
N GLY A 358 19.99 -7.62 0.07
CA GLY A 358 19.44 -8.97 0.23
C GLY A 358 17.97 -9.01 0.64
N THR A 359 17.33 -7.86 0.90
CA THR A 359 15.92 -7.79 1.32
C THR A 359 15.09 -6.96 0.34
N PRO A 360 13.80 -7.33 0.09
CA PRO A 360 12.94 -6.57 -0.82
C PRO A 360 12.67 -5.14 -0.31
N LEU A 361 12.72 -4.15 -1.19
CA LEU A 361 12.42 -2.75 -0.86
C LEU A 361 11.01 -2.59 -0.24
N MET A 362 10.02 -3.37 -0.70
CA MET A 362 8.68 -3.36 -0.13
C MET A 362 8.67 -3.70 1.36
N VAL A 363 9.43 -4.72 1.76
CA VAL A 363 9.55 -5.12 3.18
C VAL A 363 10.23 -4.03 4.00
N GLN A 364 11.28 -3.42 3.45
CA GLN A 364 11.96 -2.28 4.08
C GLN A 364 11.02 -1.09 4.27
N LEU A 365 10.21 -0.75 3.26
CA LEU A 365 9.21 0.32 3.33
C LEU A 365 8.16 0.06 4.43
N LEU A 366 7.60 -1.16 4.44
CA LEU A 366 6.61 -1.56 5.45
C LEU A 366 7.21 -1.54 6.86
N PHE A 367 8.47 -1.98 7.01
CA PHE A 367 9.18 -1.92 8.29
C PHE A 367 9.41 -0.47 8.76
N VAL A 368 9.85 0.43 7.87
CA VAL A 368 10.02 1.85 8.21
C VAL A 368 8.68 2.49 8.59
N TYR A 369 7.63 2.20 7.84
CA TYR A 369 6.32 2.83 8.08
C TYR A 369 5.60 2.26 9.30
N PHE A 370 5.52 0.94 9.42
CA PHE A 370 4.79 0.26 10.51
C PHE A 370 5.69 -0.12 11.69
N GLY A 371 6.87 -0.70 11.44
CA GLY A 371 7.77 -1.19 12.49
C GLY A 371 8.38 -0.05 13.31
N LEU A 372 9.05 0.90 12.66
CA LEU A 372 9.55 2.10 13.36
C LEU A 372 8.40 2.98 13.86
N GLY A 373 7.24 2.88 13.22
CA GLY A 373 6.03 3.57 13.63
C GLY A 373 5.51 3.21 15.02
N LEU A 374 5.91 2.08 15.56
CA LEU A 374 5.63 1.71 16.97
C LEU A 374 6.34 2.61 17.97
N VAL A 375 7.51 3.14 17.60
CA VAL A 375 8.34 4.00 18.45
C VAL A 375 8.18 5.47 18.10
N VAL A 376 8.19 5.79 16.80
CA VAL A 376 8.12 7.17 16.28
C VAL A 376 7.06 7.25 15.18
N ASN A 377 6.11 8.18 15.33
CA ASN A 377 5.07 8.35 14.30
C ASN A 377 5.61 9.08 13.07
N ILE A 378 6.12 8.32 12.09
CA ILE A 378 6.64 8.85 10.83
C ILE A 378 5.50 8.92 9.79
N PRO A 379 5.26 10.08 9.14
CA PRO A 379 4.27 10.20 8.06
C PRO A 379 4.63 9.31 6.86
N ALA A 380 3.62 8.85 6.10
CA ALA A 380 3.82 7.93 4.96
C ALA A 380 4.83 8.47 3.92
N LEU A 381 4.71 9.75 3.54
CA LEU A 381 5.64 10.36 2.57
C LEU A 381 7.09 10.30 3.07
N LEU A 382 7.33 10.67 4.32
CA LEU A 382 8.67 10.65 4.92
C LEU A 382 9.19 9.21 5.07
N SER A 383 8.33 8.27 5.47
CA SER A 383 8.67 6.84 5.53
C SER A 383 9.09 6.29 4.16
N GLY A 384 8.38 6.70 3.11
CA GLY A 384 8.73 6.37 1.73
C GLY A 384 10.09 6.90 1.33
N ILE A 385 10.33 8.19 1.57
CA ILE A 385 11.63 8.84 1.27
C ILE A 385 12.76 8.14 2.05
N ILE A 386 12.58 7.88 3.34
CA ILE A 386 13.60 7.20 4.17
C ILE A 386 13.90 5.81 3.62
N ALA A 387 12.87 4.98 3.38
CA ALA A 387 13.07 3.61 2.92
C ALA A 387 13.78 3.57 1.56
N VAL A 388 13.34 4.39 0.61
CA VAL A 388 13.95 4.48 -0.73
C VAL A 388 15.36 5.05 -0.67
N SER A 389 15.63 6.04 0.19
CA SER A 389 16.98 6.60 0.37
C SER A 389 17.94 5.59 0.98
N LEU A 390 17.52 4.85 2.01
CA LEU A 390 18.33 3.81 2.64
C LEU A 390 18.62 2.67 1.66
N ASN A 391 17.64 2.26 0.88
CA ASN A 391 17.83 1.25 -0.16
C ASN A 391 18.84 1.74 -1.22
N SER A 392 18.62 2.92 -1.79
CA SER A 392 19.52 3.54 -2.78
C SER A 392 20.96 3.69 -2.27
N ALA A 393 21.14 4.04 -0.99
CA ALA A 393 22.47 4.18 -0.40
C ALA A 393 23.30 2.90 -0.49
N ALA A 394 22.68 1.75 -0.32
CA ALA A 394 23.38 0.46 -0.44
C ALA A 394 23.81 0.17 -1.89
N TYR A 395 22.97 0.47 -2.86
CA TYR A 395 23.30 0.30 -4.28
C TYR A 395 24.36 1.30 -4.75
N VAL A 396 24.24 2.59 -4.38
CA VAL A 396 25.22 3.63 -4.67
C VAL A 396 26.60 3.27 -4.08
N ALA A 397 26.61 2.79 -2.82
CA ALA A 397 27.86 2.38 -2.18
C ALA A 397 28.56 1.24 -2.95
N GLU A 398 27.80 0.27 -3.45
CA GLU A 398 28.33 -0.83 -4.24
C GLU A 398 28.81 -0.38 -5.62
N VAL A 399 28.09 0.53 -6.28
CA VAL A 399 28.50 1.12 -7.56
C VAL A 399 29.84 1.84 -7.41
N ILE A 400 29.99 2.67 -6.37
CA ILE A 400 31.25 3.40 -6.11
C ILE A 400 32.36 2.40 -5.81
N ARG A 401 32.14 1.42 -4.92
CA ARG A 401 33.13 0.40 -4.60
C ARG A 401 33.57 -0.38 -5.83
N SER A 402 32.62 -0.83 -6.64
CA SER A 402 32.88 -1.59 -7.87
C SER A 402 33.68 -0.76 -8.89
N GLY A 403 33.30 0.51 -9.06
CA GLY A 403 34.01 1.41 -9.97
C GLY A 403 35.45 1.70 -9.54
N ILE A 404 35.70 1.86 -8.22
CA ILE A 404 37.07 2.00 -7.70
C ILE A 404 37.87 0.72 -7.92
N ASN A 405 37.26 -0.43 -7.61
CA ASN A 405 37.94 -1.73 -7.75
C ASN A 405 38.10 -2.19 -9.21
N SER A 406 37.46 -1.56 -10.17
CA SER A 406 37.63 -1.85 -11.59
C SER A 406 38.94 -1.32 -12.17
N ILE A 407 39.64 -0.43 -11.43
CA ILE A 407 40.93 0.10 -11.87
C ILE A 407 42.01 -0.93 -11.60
N PRO A 408 42.86 -1.25 -12.59
CA PRO A 408 43.93 -2.24 -12.43
C PRO A 408 44.86 -1.90 -11.27
N VAL A 409 45.19 -2.91 -10.44
CA VAL A 409 46.05 -2.77 -9.26
C VAL A 409 47.43 -2.17 -9.61
N GLY A 410 47.96 -2.44 -10.82
CA GLY A 410 49.18 -1.86 -11.31
C GLY A 410 49.23 -0.32 -11.35
N GLN A 411 48.07 0.34 -11.47
CA GLN A 411 47.98 1.81 -11.35
C GLN A 411 48.31 2.29 -9.92
N THR A 412 47.87 1.55 -8.94
CA THR A 412 48.18 1.83 -7.53
C THR A 412 49.67 1.52 -7.24
N GLU A 413 50.18 0.41 -7.74
CA GLU A 413 51.58 0.00 -7.55
C GLU A 413 52.54 1.00 -8.20
N ALA A 414 52.30 1.35 -9.45
CA ALA A 414 53.14 2.32 -10.19
C ALA A 414 53.15 3.71 -9.49
N SER A 415 52.01 4.24 -9.11
CA SER A 415 51.91 5.53 -8.40
C SER A 415 52.64 5.51 -7.05
N ARG A 416 52.52 4.38 -6.31
CA ARG A 416 53.23 4.19 -5.05
C ARG A 416 54.75 4.08 -5.22
N SER A 417 55.22 3.44 -6.28
CA SER A 417 56.63 3.35 -6.64
C SER A 417 57.23 4.71 -7.02
N LEU A 418 56.41 5.62 -7.55
CA LEU A 418 56.76 7.03 -7.79
C LEU A 418 56.72 7.92 -6.53
N GLY A 419 56.51 7.33 -5.32
CA GLY A 419 56.52 8.06 -4.06
C GLY A 419 55.19 8.74 -3.68
N MET A 420 54.12 8.54 -4.43
CA MET A 420 52.82 9.13 -4.08
C MET A 420 52.26 8.50 -2.82
N SER A 421 51.72 9.29 -1.95
CA SER A 421 50.94 8.83 -0.78
C SER A 421 49.66 8.10 -1.22
N ARG A 422 49.07 7.25 -0.37
CA ARG A 422 47.80 6.57 -0.67
C ARG A 422 46.70 7.53 -1.05
N THR A 423 46.61 8.66 -0.34
CA THR A 423 45.61 9.71 -0.61
C THR A 423 45.86 10.41 -1.96
N MET A 424 47.14 10.67 -2.30
CA MET A 424 47.49 11.22 -3.60
C MET A 424 47.17 10.25 -4.74
N THR A 425 47.55 8.96 -4.57
CA THR A 425 47.21 7.91 -5.53
C THR A 425 45.71 7.82 -5.75
N MET A 426 44.89 7.80 -4.67
CA MET A 426 43.43 7.75 -4.78
C MET A 426 42.88 8.99 -5.48
N LYS A 427 43.33 10.18 -5.08
CA LYS A 427 42.77 11.47 -5.60
C LYS A 427 43.14 11.75 -7.03
N TYR A 428 44.39 11.47 -7.42
CA TYR A 428 44.93 11.92 -8.72
C TYR A 428 45.01 10.83 -9.78
N ILE A 429 45.05 9.55 -9.37
CA ILE A 429 45.18 8.44 -10.31
C ILE A 429 43.93 7.58 -10.37
N ILE A 430 43.48 7.07 -9.22
CA ILE A 430 42.37 6.08 -9.17
C ILE A 430 41.01 6.72 -9.36
N LEU A 431 40.69 7.77 -8.58
CA LEU A 431 39.36 8.35 -8.59
C LEU A 431 38.96 8.96 -9.95
N PRO A 432 39.83 9.70 -10.67
CA PRO A 432 39.48 10.22 -12.01
C PRO A 432 39.13 9.09 -13.00
N GLN A 433 39.89 8.01 -12.98
CA GLN A 433 39.63 6.85 -13.83
C GLN A 433 38.36 6.11 -13.38
N ALA A 434 38.19 5.88 -12.07
CA ALA A 434 37.04 5.21 -11.51
C ALA A 434 35.73 5.99 -11.81
N MET A 435 35.77 7.33 -11.81
CA MET A 435 34.59 8.15 -12.12
C MET A 435 34.04 7.89 -13.52
N LYS A 436 34.88 7.55 -14.50
CA LYS A 436 34.42 7.18 -15.85
C LYS A 436 33.56 5.90 -15.84
N ASN A 437 33.82 4.98 -14.90
CA ASN A 437 33.04 3.75 -14.71
C ASN A 437 31.85 3.94 -13.74
N ILE A 438 32.02 4.78 -12.70
CA ILE A 438 31.00 5.05 -11.68
C ILE A 438 29.82 5.82 -12.27
N TRP A 439 30.08 6.85 -13.06
CA TRP A 439 29.04 7.79 -13.52
C TRP A 439 27.94 7.14 -14.35
N PRO A 440 28.22 6.30 -15.37
CA PRO A 440 27.18 5.61 -16.12
C PRO A 440 26.35 4.67 -15.23
N ALA A 441 27.01 3.97 -14.28
CA ALA A 441 26.35 3.07 -13.36
C ALA A 441 25.42 3.81 -12.37
N LEU A 442 25.85 4.97 -11.84
CA LEU A 442 25.00 5.85 -11.03
C LEU A 442 23.81 6.38 -11.82
N GLY A 443 24.00 6.75 -13.09
CA GLY A 443 22.91 7.18 -13.95
C GLY A 443 21.83 6.12 -14.12
N ASN A 444 22.23 4.86 -14.31
CA ASN A 444 21.31 3.74 -14.39
C ASN A 444 20.59 3.49 -13.06
N GLU A 445 21.30 3.62 -11.94
CA GLU A 445 20.71 3.46 -10.60
C GLU A 445 19.65 4.53 -10.33
N PHE A 446 19.89 5.78 -10.68
CA PHE A 446 18.93 6.87 -10.51
C PHE A 446 17.67 6.68 -11.36
N VAL A 447 17.82 6.18 -12.59
CA VAL A 447 16.68 5.82 -13.44
C VAL A 447 15.88 4.65 -12.84
N SER A 448 16.56 3.65 -12.28
CA SER A 448 15.91 2.52 -11.59
C SER A 448 15.14 2.99 -10.36
N LEU A 449 15.72 3.88 -9.56
CA LEU A 449 15.11 4.41 -8.35
C LEU A 449 13.79 5.15 -8.64
N ILE A 450 13.67 5.87 -9.76
CA ILE A 450 12.42 6.52 -10.16
C ILE A 450 11.29 5.50 -10.33
N LYS A 451 11.58 4.34 -10.91
CA LYS A 451 10.61 3.25 -11.09
C LYS A 451 10.31 2.56 -9.76
N GLU A 452 11.32 2.29 -8.97
CA GLU A 452 11.19 1.61 -7.68
C GLU A 452 10.49 2.47 -6.63
N SER A 453 10.62 3.80 -6.70
CA SER A 453 9.90 4.72 -5.81
C SER A 453 8.38 4.57 -5.88
N SER A 454 7.84 3.99 -6.96
CA SER A 454 6.40 3.71 -7.12
C SER A 454 5.82 2.79 -6.03
N ILE A 455 6.67 2.06 -5.32
CA ILE A 455 6.26 1.18 -4.23
C ILE A 455 5.62 1.94 -3.06
N VAL A 456 5.90 3.24 -2.92
CA VAL A 456 5.32 4.09 -1.86
C VAL A 456 3.80 4.23 -1.94
N SER A 457 3.22 3.91 -3.11
CA SER A 457 1.77 3.87 -3.31
C SER A 457 1.06 2.90 -2.35
N VAL A 458 1.73 1.81 -1.95
CA VAL A 458 1.21 0.77 -1.03
C VAL A 458 0.84 1.36 0.35
N ILE A 459 1.62 2.33 0.82
CA ILE A 459 1.36 3.03 2.09
C ILE A 459 0.56 4.34 1.90
N GLY A 460 -0.08 4.52 0.74
CA GLY A 460 -0.99 5.63 0.46
C GLY A 460 -0.32 6.95 0.05
N VAL A 461 0.94 6.92 -0.33
CA VAL A 461 1.61 8.10 -0.91
C VAL A 461 1.10 8.33 -2.33
N LYS A 462 0.74 9.59 -2.65
CA LYS A 462 0.04 9.98 -3.89
C LYS A 462 0.99 10.11 -5.09
N ASP A 463 1.81 9.10 -5.33
CA ASP A 463 2.68 9.03 -6.51
C ASP A 463 1.89 8.75 -7.82
N LEU A 464 2.58 8.57 -8.92
CA LEU A 464 1.95 8.36 -10.23
C LEU A 464 1.14 7.04 -10.29
N ILE A 465 1.59 5.96 -9.64
CA ILE A 465 0.85 4.70 -9.56
C ILE A 465 -0.41 4.87 -8.73
N TYR A 466 -0.33 5.53 -7.58
CA TYR A 466 -1.50 5.81 -6.73
C TYR A 466 -2.55 6.63 -7.50
N GLN A 467 -2.14 7.68 -8.20
CA GLN A 467 -3.05 8.52 -8.99
C GLN A 467 -3.66 7.76 -10.18
N SER A 468 -2.88 6.90 -10.83
CA SER A 468 -3.38 6.00 -11.88
C SER A 468 -4.49 5.09 -11.35
N ARG A 469 -4.31 4.50 -10.16
CA ARG A 469 -5.32 3.65 -9.50
C ARG A 469 -6.59 4.44 -9.14
N ILE A 470 -6.45 5.70 -8.71
CA ILE A 470 -7.59 6.61 -8.52
C ILE A 470 -8.38 6.75 -9.83
N VAL A 471 -7.71 7.02 -10.95
CA VAL A 471 -8.36 7.18 -12.25
C VAL A 471 -9.01 5.86 -12.71
N GLN A 472 -8.38 4.71 -12.47
CA GLN A 472 -8.97 3.39 -12.76
C GLN A 472 -10.27 3.17 -11.96
N SER A 473 -10.24 3.45 -10.65
CA SER A 473 -11.39 3.30 -9.75
C SER A 473 -12.53 4.24 -10.15
N ASP A 474 -12.22 5.49 -10.49
CA ASP A 474 -13.20 6.50 -10.86
C ASP A 474 -13.83 6.24 -12.24
N THR A 475 -13.01 5.83 -13.22
CA THR A 475 -13.48 5.66 -14.61
C THR A 475 -13.97 4.25 -14.91
N TYR A 476 -13.72 3.29 -14.02
CA TYR A 476 -13.90 1.84 -14.26
C TYR A 476 -13.18 1.35 -15.53
N ARG A 477 -12.10 2.04 -15.94
CA ARG A 477 -11.26 1.72 -17.09
C ARG A 477 -9.89 1.26 -16.60
N GLY A 478 -9.61 -0.04 -16.68
CA GLY A 478 -8.36 -0.59 -16.18
C GLY A 478 -7.16 -0.27 -17.06
N VAL A 479 -7.28 -0.45 -18.40
CA VAL A 479 -6.12 -0.42 -19.32
C VAL A 479 -5.64 0.99 -19.63
N MET A 480 -6.54 1.93 -19.93
CA MET A 480 -6.15 3.25 -20.44
C MET A 480 -5.32 4.07 -19.43
N PRO A 481 -5.67 4.15 -18.13
CA PRO A 481 -4.81 4.81 -17.14
C PRO A 481 -3.43 4.17 -17.02
N LEU A 482 -3.31 2.83 -17.15
CA LEU A 482 -2.01 2.14 -17.14
C LEU A 482 -1.15 2.52 -18.35
N ILE A 483 -1.74 2.62 -19.55
CA ILE A 483 -1.00 3.06 -20.77
C ILE A 483 -0.46 4.47 -20.55
N ILE A 484 -1.28 5.39 -20.04
CA ILE A 484 -0.84 6.77 -19.78
C ILE A 484 0.29 6.77 -18.73
N THR A 485 0.14 6.02 -17.66
CA THR A 485 1.17 5.89 -16.61
C THR A 485 2.48 5.35 -17.17
N MET A 486 2.41 4.30 -18.00
CA MET A 486 3.58 3.72 -18.67
C MET A 486 4.29 4.73 -19.57
N ILE A 487 3.52 5.51 -20.35
CA ILE A 487 4.08 6.56 -21.22
C ILE A 487 4.75 7.65 -20.37
N LEU A 488 4.14 8.09 -19.27
CA LEU A 488 4.69 9.11 -18.39
C LEU A 488 5.99 8.65 -17.71
N TYR A 489 6.05 7.41 -17.19
CA TYR A 489 7.29 6.84 -16.67
C TYR A 489 8.37 6.76 -17.76
N PHE A 490 8.00 6.34 -18.98
CA PHE A 490 8.93 6.28 -20.10
C PHE A 490 9.50 7.69 -20.42
N ILE A 491 8.65 8.70 -20.50
CA ILE A 491 9.09 10.09 -20.79
C ILE A 491 10.09 10.57 -19.74
N ILE A 492 9.81 10.37 -18.45
CA ILE A 492 10.71 10.81 -17.37
C ILE A 492 12.04 10.06 -17.43
N THR A 493 11.95 8.71 -17.45
CA THR A 493 13.15 7.87 -17.41
C THR A 493 14.01 8.05 -18.65
N PHE A 494 13.40 8.21 -19.82
CA PHE A 494 14.10 8.52 -21.07
C PHE A 494 14.76 9.91 -21.01
N GLY A 495 14.04 10.94 -20.53
CA GLY A 495 14.59 12.30 -20.39
C GLY A 495 15.79 12.33 -19.45
N ILE A 496 15.68 11.69 -18.28
CA ILE A 496 16.79 11.63 -17.31
C ILE A 496 17.96 10.80 -17.88
N SER A 497 17.70 9.68 -18.55
CA SER A 497 18.75 8.88 -19.20
C SER A 497 19.50 9.69 -20.27
N ARG A 498 18.80 10.52 -21.06
CA ARG A 498 19.45 11.39 -22.05
C ARG A 498 20.27 12.48 -21.38
N LEU A 499 19.78 13.07 -20.29
CA LEU A 499 20.50 14.06 -19.51
C LEU A 499 21.80 13.47 -18.92
N MET A 500 21.72 12.28 -18.32
CA MET A 500 22.89 11.59 -17.76
C MET A 500 23.93 11.27 -18.82
N LYS A 501 23.50 10.77 -19.99
CA LYS A 501 24.42 10.51 -21.14
C LYS A 501 25.09 11.79 -21.67
N HIS A 502 24.40 12.92 -21.64
CA HIS A 502 25.01 14.19 -22.04
C HIS A 502 26.17 14.60 -21.11
N PHE A 503 25.98 14.40 -19.78
CA PHE A 503 27.07 14.66 -18.82
C PHE A 503 28.20 13.62 -18.92
N GLU A 504 27.86 12.34 -19.19
CA GLU A 504 28.84 11.28 -19.43
C GLU A 504 29.76 11.62 -20.61
N GLY A 505 29.18 12.09 -21.74
CA GLY A 505 29.94 12.50 -22.92
C GLY A 505 30.93 13.62 -22.63
N LYS A 506 30.58 14.59 -21.78
CA LYS A 506 31.50 15.66 -21.39
C LYS A 506 32.69 15.14 -20.56
N MET A 507 32.45 14.22 -19.64
CA MET A 507 33.50 13.66 -18.79
C MET A 507 34.41 12.65 -19.51
N SER A 508 33.97 12.06 -20.63
CA SER A 508 34.82 11.15 -21.41
C SER A 508 35.81 11.88 -22.33
N HIS A 509 35.54 13.15 -22.63
CA HIS A 509 36.42 13.99 -23.48
C HIS A 509 37.46 14.77 -22.68
N GLU A 510 37.35 14.86 -21.37
CA GLU A 510 38.37 15.33 -20.44
C GLU A 510 39.18 14.12 -19.87
#